data_0ff41569886f6a1b8186266b01c98e15
#
_entry.id   0ff41569886f6a1b8186266b01c98e15
#
_cell.length_a   1.000
_cell.length_b   1.000
_cell.length_c   1.000
_cell.angle_alpha   90.00
_cell.angle_beta   90.00
_cell.angle_gamma   90.00
#
_symmetry.space_group_name_H-M   'P 1'
#
loop_
_entity.id
_entity.type
_entity.pdbx_description
1 polymer ?
#
loop_
_entity_poly.entity_id
_entity_poly.type
_entity_poly.pdbx_seq_one_letter_code
_entity_poly.pdbx_strand_id
1 'polypeptide(L)'
;MRDRCEEALIIAGGIEKGDETMGKDESNFCAMMSRMKYIDRWALMRNSCTENICEHSLEVAMIAHMLCIIGNKRFGKNLDANKAALIGMYHDTTEIITGDMPTPVKYYNDTIQTVFHKIEDAAAETLLSMLPEDLREEFHSLYFKQEEDLYLWRLVKAADKFSALIKCMEEKKAGNKEFDSAFKSTKASIIGMELPEADCFMEEFIPAYNKNLDELQQR
;
A
#
# COMPACT_ATOMS: atom_id res chain seq x y z
N MET A 1 22.56 44.45 -0.85
CA MET A 1 21.58 43.44 -0.36
C MET A 1 20.65 42.98 -1.48
N ARG A 2 21.08 43.09 -2.72
CA ARG A 2 20.35 42.63 -3.97
C ARG A 2 21.05 41.48 -4.71
N ASP A 3 22.32 41.16 -4.35
CA ASP A 3 23.13 40.18 -5.10
C ASP A 3 23.01 38.72 -4.65
N ARG A 4 22.25 38.41 -3.62
CA ARG A 4 22.10 37.00 -3.13
C ARG A 4 20.84 36.26 -3.63
N CYS A 5 19.97 36.97 -4.34
CA CYS A 5 18.78 36.33 -4.95
C CYS A 5 19.01 35.90 -6.39
N GLU A 6 20.00 36.46 -7.09
CA GLU A 6 20.31 36.07 -8.47
C GLU A 6 21.18 34.81 -8.55
N GLU A 7 22.06 34.55 -7.56
CA GLU A 7 22.86 33.31 -7.54
C GLU A 7 22.02 32.06 -7.20
N ALA A 8 20.90 32.21 -6.52
CA ALA A 8 19.99 31.07 -6.23
C ALA A 8 19.16 30.63 -7.45
N LEU A 9 19.01 31.50 -8.48
CA LEU A 9 18.27 31.17 -9.70
C LEU A 9 19.14 30.48 -10.75
N ILE A 10 20.46 30.58 -10.63
CA ILE A 10 21.41 29.98 -11.60
C ILE A 10 21.63 28.49 -11.29
N ILE A 11 21.41 28.06 -10.04
CA ILE A 11 21.53 26.65 -9.64
C ILE A 11 20.32 25.81 -10.07
N ALA A 12 19.16 26.43 -10.32
CA ALA A 12 17.96 25.75 -10.82
C ALA A 12 17.90 25.59 -12.36
N GLY A 13 18.86 26.18 -13.10
CA GLY A 13 18.88 26.15 -14.57
C GLY A 13 19.83 25.14 -15.21
N GLY A 14 20.52 24.35 -14.43
CA GLY A 14 21.47 23.34 -14.89
C GLY A 14 20.91 21.92 -14.88
N ILE A 15 19.69 21.72 -15.39
CA ILE A 15 19.35 20.38 -15.90
C ILE A 15 20.06 20.30 -17.24
N GLU A 16 21.30 19.80 -17.24
CA GLU A 16 21.93 19.30 -18.46
C GLU A 16 20.88 18.40 -19.12
N LYS A 17 20.55 18.68 -20.38
CA LYS A 17 19.80 17.76 -21.22
C LYS A 17 20.59 16.47 -21.21
N GLY A 18 20.14 15.53 -20.37
CA GLY A 18 20.66 14.18 -20.34
C GLY A 18 20.62 13.65 -21.75
N ASP A 19 21.71 13.04 -22.14
CA ASP A 19 21.97 12.41 -23.41
C ASP A 19 20.71 11.68 -23.93
N GLU A 20 20.19 12.06 -25.09
CA GLU A 20 19.04 11.47 -25.78
C GLU A 20 19.30 10.06 -26.31
N THR A 21 20.18 9.30 -25.68
CA THR A 21 20.47 7.90 -25.98
C THR A 21 19.91 6.93 -24.93
N MET A 22 18.68 7.18 -24.44
CA MET A 22 17.92 6.05 -23.88
C MET A 22 17.53 5.15 -25.07
N GLY A 23 18.16 4.00 -25.16
CA GLY A 23 17.80 2.99 -26.14
C GLY A 23 16.29 2.75 -26.09
N LYS A 24 15.65 2.64 -27.24
CA LYS A 24 14.18 2.53 -27.40
C LYS A 24 13.52 1.36 -26.64
N ASP A 25 14.29 0.57 -25.91
CA ASP A 25 13.87 -0.73 -25.32
C ASP A 25 14.04 -0.81 -23.80
N GLU A 26 14.53 0.25 -23.11
CA GLU A 26 14.72 0.19 -21.65
C GLU A 26 13.50 0.71 -20.89
N SER A 27 12.92 -0.15 -20.02
CA SER A 27 11.84 0.22 -19.11
C SER A 27 12.34 0.37 -17.67
N ASN A 28 12.09 1.51 -17.07
CA ASN A 28 12.44 1.77 -15.68
C ASN A 28 11.41 1.21 -14.67
N PHE A 29 10.29 0.66 -15.12
CA PHE A 29 9.17 0.27 -14.26
C PHE A 29 9.60 -0.70 -13.15
N CYS A 30 10.21 -1.84 -13.49
CA CYS A 30 10.63 -2.83 -12.49
C CYS A 30 11.71 -2.30 -11.56
N ALA A 31 12.61 -1.44 -12.06
CA ALA A 31 13.62 -0.81 -11.22
C ALA A 31 12.98 0.16 -10.20
N MET A 32 11.93 0.89 -10.60
CA MET A 32 11.14 1.71 -9.69
C MET A 32 10.39 0.84 -8.66
N MET A 33 9.71 -0.24 -9.08
CA MET A 33 9.06 -1.16 -8.14
C MET A 33 10.03 -1.67 -7.06
N SER A 34 11.27 -1.95 -7.42
CA SER A 34 12.29 -2.39 -6.46
C SER A 34 12.62 -1.34 -5.38
N ARG A 35 12.19 -0.09 -5.54
CA ARG A 35 12.41 0.97 -4.54
C ARG A 35 11.42 0.94 -3.39
N MET A 36 10.32 0.18 -3.48
CA MET A 36 9.36 -0.02 -2.38
C MET A 36 10.04 -0.38 -1.06
N LYS A 37 11.14 -1.15 -1.11
CA LYS A 37 11.94 -1.54 0.07
C LYS A 37 12.63 -0.39 0.79
N TYR A 38 12.68 0.81 0.21
CA TYR A 38 13.30 2.00 0.80
C TYR A 38 12.28 2.97 1.40
N ILE A 39 11.00 2.68 1.31
CA ILE A 39 9.92 3.51 1.85
C ILE A 39 9.42 2.85 3.13
N ASP A 40 9.81 3.44 4.26
CA ASP A 40 9.41 2.97 5.57
C ASP A 40 8.00 3.43 5.90
N ARG A 41 7.19 2.53 6.44
CA ARG A 41 5.87 2.80 7.00
C ARG A 41 5.99 3.21 8.47
N TRP A 42 4.97 3.92 8.97
CA TRP A 42 4.93 4.36 10.37
C TRP A 42 6.10 5.28 10.74
N ALA A 43 6.63 6.05 9.79
CA ALA A 43 7.85 6.84 9.94
C ALA A 43 7.81 7.86 11.09
N LEU A 44 6.60 8.31 11.54
CA LEU A 44 6.44 9.23 12.67
C LEU A 44 6.30 8.51 14.02
N MET A 45 6.25 7.18 14.05
CA MET A 45 6.08 6.38 15.25
C MET A 45 7.38 5.68 15.62
N ARG A 46 7.63 5.52 16.94
CA ARG A 46 8.76 4.72 17.39
C ARG A 46 8.44 3.24 17.21
N ASN A 47 9.05 2.62 16.23
CA ASN A 47 8.91 1.21 15.91
C ASN A 47 9.88 0.34 16.73
N SER A 48 9.46 -0.86 17.13
CA SER A 48 10.32 -1.93 17.62
C SER A 48 10.98 -2.71 16.48
N CYS A 49 10.27 -2.84 15.37
CA CYS A 49 10.75 -3.41 14.11
C CYS A 49 10.28 -2.53 12.96
N THR A 50 11.17 -2.17 12.05
CA THR A 50 10.81 -1.39 10.85
C THR A 50 9.99 -2.25 9.90
N GLU A 51 9.10 -1.62 9.17
CA GLU A 51 8.29 -2.20 8.10
C GLU A 51 8.39 -1.27 6.88
N ASN A 52 8.64 -1.82 5.71
CA ASN A 52 8.63 -1.07 4.46
C ASN A 52 7.41 -1.43 3.61
N ILE A 53 7.09 -0.61 2.60
CA ILE A 53 5.91 -0.85 1.76
C ILE A 53 5.99 -2.14 0.92
N CYS A 54 7.18 -2.69 0.68
CA CYS A 54 7.34 -3.96 -0.04
C CYS A 54 6.86 -5.15 0.81
N GLU A 55 7.27 -5.20 2.09
CA GLU A 55 6.83 -6.21 3.05
C GLU A 55 5.32 -6.12 3.28
N HIS A 56 4.83 -4.90 3.53
CA HIS A 56 3.41 -4.61 3.68
C HIS A 56 2.59 -5.06 2.46
N SER A 57 2.98 -4.66 1.26
CA SER A 57 2.22 -4.99 0.05
C SER A 57 2.16 -6.49 -0.22
N LEU A 58 3.22 -7.25 0.12
CA LEU A 58 3.19 -8.70 0.04
C LEU A 58 2.18 -9.30 1.05
N GLU A 59 2.18 -8.82 2.28
CA GLU A 59 1.21 -9.27 3.29
C GLU A 59 -0.22 -8.93 2.88
N VAL A 60 -0.47 -7.70 2.41
CA VAL A 60 -1.77 -7.28 1.87
C VAL A 60 -2.23 -8.16 0.72
N ALA A 61 -1.33 -8.51 -0.21
CA ALA A 61 -1.66 -9.40 -1.33
C ALA A 61 -2.11 -10.78 -0.85
N MET A 62 -1.40 -11.38 0.12
CA MET A 62 -1.76 -12.68 0.69
C MET A 62 -3.09 -12.63 1.44
N ILE A 63 -3.34 -11.58 2.21
CA ILE A 63 -4.59 -11.41 2.96
C ILE A 63 -5.76 -11.17 2.00
N ALA A 64 -5.60 -10.30 1.00
CA ALA A 64 -6.63 -10.02 -0.01
C ALA A 64 -7.02 -11.28 -0.78
N HIS A 65 -6.03 -12.09 -1.20
CA HIS A 65 -6.27 -13.40 -1.78
C HIS A 65 -7.11 -14.29 -0.86
N MET A 66 -6.73 -14.40 0.43
CA MET A 66 -7.44 -15.23 1.40
C MET A 66 -8.87 -14.75 1.62
N LEU A 67 -9.11 -13.43 1.72
CA LEU A 67 -10.46 -12.87 1.85
C LEU A 67 -11.34 -13.25 0.65
N CYS A 68 -10.81 -13.20 -0.57
CA CYS A 68 -11.53 -13.65 -1.76
C CYS A 68 -11.85 -15.15 -1.71
N ILE A 69 -10.91 -16.00 -1.28
CA ILE A 69 -11.16 -17.43 -1.12
C ILE A 69 -12.24 -17.70 -0.08
N ILE A 70 -12.22 -16.99 1.05
CA ILE A 70 -13.29 -17.06 2.08
C ILE A 70 -14.64 -16.68 1.45
N GLY A 71 -14.70 -15.56 0.70
CA GLY A 71 -15.88 -15.09 0.00
C GLY A 71 -16.45 -16.15 -0.95
N ASN A 72 -15.60 -16.72 -1.76
CA ASN A 72 -15.98 -17.73 -2.74
C ASN A 72 -16.46 -19.04 -2.10
N LYS A 73 -15.77 -19.52 -1.06
CA LYS A 73 -16.04 -20.83 -0.45
C LYS A 73 -17.17 -20.79 0.57
N ARG A 74 -17.33 -19.72 1.33
CA ARG A 74 -18.27 -19.64 2.46
C ARG A 74 -19.51 -18.82 2.16
N PHE A 75 -19.38 -17.83 1.25
CA PHE A 75 -20.48 -16.92 0.91
C PHE A 75 -20.97 -17.05 -0.53
N GLY A 76 -20.48 -18.08 -1.27
CA GLY A 76 -20.94 -18.38 -2.63
C GLY A 76 -20.65 -17.28 -3.67
N LYS A 77 -19.64 -16.44 -3.39
CA LYS A 77 -19.24 -15.38 -4.32
C LYS A 77 -18.37 -15.96 -5.46
N ASN A 78 -18.17 -15.17 -6.50
CA ASN A 78 -17.28 -15.50 -7.61
C ASN A 78 -16.27 -14.37 -7.82
N LEU A 79 -15.34 -14.25 -6.87
CA LEU A 79 -14.33 -13.19 -6.82
C LEU A 79 -13.04 -13.69 -7.48
N ASP A 80 -12.38 -12.83 -8.25
CA ASP A 80 -11.05 -13.12 -8.78
C ASP A 80 -9.99 -12.88 -7.68
N ALA A 81 -9.64 -13.97 -6.98
CA ALA A 81 -8.66 -13.92 -5.90
C ALA A 81 -7.25 -13.57 -6.41
N ASN A 82 -6.90 -13.95 -7.64
CA ASN A 82 -5.61 -13.62 -8.23
C ASN A 82 -5.52 -12.13 -8.51
N LYS A 83 -6.57 -11.53 -9.08
CA LYS A 83 -6.64 -10.10 -9.32
C LYS A 83 -6.59 -9.30 -8.01
N ALA A 84 -7.29 -9.74 -6.97
CA ALA A 84 -7.23 -9.11 -5.66
C ALA A 84 -5.81 -9.14 -5.07
N ALA A 85 -5.09 -10.25 -5.21
CA ALA A 85 -3.68 -10.34 -4.79
C ALA A 85 -2.80 -9.37 -5.58
N LEU A 86 -2.97 -9.28 -6.91
CA LEU A 86 -2.23 -8.31 -7.72
C LEU A 86 -2.54 -6.87 -7.33
N ILE A 87 -3.81 -6.51 -7.14
CA ILE A 87 -4.18 -5.18 -6.64
C ILE A 87 -3.48 -4.91 -5.29
N GLY A 88 -3.52 -5.88 -4.35
CA GLY A 88 -2.82 -5.77 -3.06
C GLY A 88 -1.31 -5.59 -3.19
N MET A 89 -0.69 -6.23 -4.18
CA MET A 89 0.75 -6.09 -4.43
C MET A 89 1.13 -4.69 -4.96
N TYR A 90 0.26 -4.07 -5.74
CA TYR A 90 0.53 -2.79 -6.41
C TYR A 90 -0.12 -1.58 -5.73
N HIS A 91 -0.99 -1.74 -4.72
CA HIS A 91 -1.85 -0.69 -4.18
C HIS A 91 -1.10 0.54 -3.61
N ASP A 92 0.07 0.32 -3.01
CA ASP A 92 0.91 1.37 -2.41
C ASP A 92 2.17 1.70 -3.25
N THR A 93 2.29 1.20 -4.48
CA THR A 93 3.48 1.47 -5.32
C THR A 93 3.63 2.94 -5.69
N THR A 94 2.56 3.72 -5.70
CA THR A 94 2.60 5.17 -5.89
C THR A 94 3.40 5.88 -4.81
N GLU A 95 3.54 5.28 -3.63
CA GLU A 95 4.32 5.81 -2.51
C GLU A 95 5.84 5.81 -2.79
N ILE A 96 6.30 5.11 -3.82
CA ILE A 96 7.68 5.25 -4.33
C ILE A 96 7.96 6.71 -4.76
N ILE A 97 6.92 7.43 -5.20
CA ILE A 97 7.00 8.83 -5.67
C ILE A 97 6.56 9.78 -4.56
N THR A 98 5.47 9.47 -3.85
CA THR A 98 4.85 10.37 -2.86
C THR A 98 5.43 10.23 -1.45
N GLY A 99 6.07 9.09 -1.14
CA GLY A 99 6.34 8.66 0.22
C GLY A 99 5.09 8.15 0.93
N ASP A 100 5.24 7.37 2.00
CA ASP A 100 4.14 6.99 2.90
C ASP A 100 3.66 8.22 3.68
N MET A 101 2.46 8.69 3.36
CA MET A 101 1.88 9.86 4.03
C MET A 101 1.13 9.44 5.28
N PRO A 102 1.46 10.02 6.46
CA PRO A 102 0.78 9.69 7.70
C PRO A 102 -0.73 9.90 7.60
N THR A 103 -1.49 8.89 8.01
CA THR A 103 -2.97 8.89 7.99
C THR A 103 -3.62 10.19 8.53
N PRO A 104 -3.15 10.79 9.66
CA PRO A 104 -3.73 12.04 10.14
C PRO A 104 -3.57 13.23 9.19
N VAL A 105 -2.55 13.21 8.33
CA VAL A 105 -2.34 14.25 7.31
C VAL A 105 -3.20 13.95 6.08
N LYS A 106 -3.19 12.70 5.60
CA LYS A 106 -3.95 12.25 4.43
C LYS A 106 -5.47 12.52 4.59
N TYR A 107 -6.00 12.36 5.80
CA TYR A 107 -7.44 12.52 6.12
C TYR A 107 -7.74 13.76 6.97
N TYR A 108 -6.90 14.81 6.92
CA TYR A 108 -7.09 16.01 7.73
C TYR A 108 -8.40 16.75 7.39
N ASN A 109 -8.75 16.85 6.12
CA ASN A 109 -10.03 17.36 5.61
C ASN A 109 -10.26 16.89 4.16
N ASP A 110 -11.48 17.07 3.66
CA ASP A 110 -11.89 16.63 2.32
C ASP A 110 -11.04 17.26 1.19
N THR A 111 -10.61 18.50 1.39
CA THR A 111 -9.78 19.20 0.39
C THR A 111 -8.42 18.53 0.27
N ILE A 112 -7.74 18.24 1.39
CA ILE A 112 -6.44 17.57 1.38
C ILE A 112 -6.59 16.16 0.83
N GLN A 113 -7.62 15.44 1.23
CA GLN A 113 -7.90 14.10 0.71
C GLN A 113 -8.08 14.12 -0.82
N THR A 114 -8.87 15.05 -1.34
CA THR A 114 -9.08 15.19 -2.79
C THR A 114 -7.80 15.54 -3.54
N VAL A 115 -6.98 16.44 -3.00
CA VAL A 115 -5.69 16.82 -3.61
C VAL A 115 -4.74 15.64 -3.56
N PHE A 116 -4.70 14.90 -2.46
CA PHE A 116 -3.82 13.75 -2.31
C PHE A 116 -4.17 12.64 -3.30
N HIS A 117 -5.45 12.33 -3.50
CA HIS A 117 -5.87 11.37 -4.54
C HIS A 117 -5.40 11.76 -5.93
N LYS A 118 -5.46 13.06 -6.29
CA LYS A 118 -4.92 13.52 -7.58
C LYS A 118 -3.41 13.34 -7.70
N ILE A 119 -2.68 13.47 -6.59
CA ILE A 119 -1.23 13.21 -6.55
C ILE A 119 -0.96 11.71 -6.71
N GLU A 120 -1.74 10.84 -6.03
CA GLU A 120 -1.66 9.39 -6.20
C GLU A 120 -1.96 8.98 -7.66
N ASP A 121 -3.01 9.54 -8.28
CA ASP A 121 -3.35 9.28 -9.67
C ASP A 121 -2.21 9.71 -10.61
N ALA A 122 -1.64 10.90 -10.41
CA ALA A 122 -0.51 11.38 -11.21
C ALA A 122 0.76 10.52 -11.02
N ALA A 123 0.99 10.00 -9.81
CA ALA A 123 2.07 9.07 -9.53
C ALA A 123 1.84 7.72 -10.24
N ALA A 124 0.60 7.20 -10.23
CA ALA A 124 0.23 5.99 -10.95
C ALA A 124 0.46 6.14 -12.47
N GLU A 125 0.00 7.24 -13.07
CA GLU A 125 0.26 7.55 -14.49
C GLU A 125 1.75 7.63 -14.81
N THR A 126 2.53 8.23 -13.90
CA THR A 126 3.99 8.30 -14.04
C THR A 126 4.62 6.92 -14.07
N LEU A 127 4.24 6.03 -13.14
CA LEU A 127 4.72 4.65 -13.09
C LEU A 127 4.32 3.87 -14.36
N LEU A 128 3.05 3.97 -14.78
CA LEU A 128 2.56 3.32 -15.99
C LEU A 128 3.28 3.82 -17.25
N SER A 129 3.64 5.10 -17.30
CA SER A 129 4.38 5.68 -18.44
C SER A 129 5.77 5.08 -18.63
N MET A 130 6.35 4.47 -17.58
CA MET A 130 7.64 3.78 -17.63
C MET A 130 7.56 2.40 -18.27
N LEU A 131 6.35 1.85 -18.45
CA LEU A 131 6.13 0.60 -19.17
C LEU A 131 6.16 0.83 -20.69
N PRO A 132 6.64 -0.17 -21.47
CA PRO A 132 6.37 -0.22 -22.90
C PRO A 132 4.87 -0.08 -23.19
N GLU A 133 4.53 0.58 -24.29
CA GLU A 133 3.14 0.96 -24.62
C GLU A 133 2.20 -0.25 -24.68
N ASP A 134 2.67 -1.35 -25.24
CA ASP A 134 1.95 -2.62 -25.40
C ASP A 134 1.64 -3.34 -24.07
N LEU A 135 2.30 -2.96 -22.97
CA LEU A 135 2.10 -3.57 -21.65
C LEU A 135 1.24 -2.71 -20.71
N ARG A 136 1.03 -1.43 -21.01
CA ARG A 136 0.37 -0.49 -20.07
C ARG A 136 -1.06 -0.88 -19.72
N GLU A 137 -1.82 -1.36 -20.70
CA GLU A 137 -3.23 -1.76 -20.54
C GLU A 137 -3.40 -2.85 -19.48
N GLU A 138 -2.48 -3.83 -19.45
CA GLU A 138 -2.51 -4.95 -18.51
C GLU A 138 -2.34 -4.52 -17.05
N PHE A 139 -1.66 -3.39 -16.81
CA PHE A 139 -1.42 -2.84 -15.48
C PHE A 139 -2.46 -1.79 -15.05
N HIS A 140 -3.20 -1.20 -15.99
CA HIS A 140 -4.07 -0.07 -15.71
C HIS A 140 -5.10 -0.38 -14.61
N SER A 141 -5.74 -1.56 -14.65
CA SER A 141 -6.75 -1.97 -13.66
C SER A 141 -6.18 -2.27 -12.27
N LEU A 142 -4.85 -2.35 -12.11
CA LEU A 142 -4.20 -2.51 -10.82
C LEU A 142 -4.01 -1.19 -10.07
N TYR A 143 -4.10 -0.07 -10.78
CA TYR A 143 -3.98 1.29 -10.24
C TYR A 143 -5.32 2.02 -10.22
N PHE A 144 -6.13 1.85 -11.27
CA PHE A 144 -7.38 2.58 -11.44
C PHE A 144 -8.56 1.62 -11.31
N LYS A 145 -9.46 1.94 -10.37
CA LYS A 145 -10.63 1.11 -10.06
C LYS A 145 -11.56 1.01 -11.26
N GLN A 146 -11.83 -0.22 -11.68
CA GLN A 146 -12.89 -0.53 -12.63
C GLN A 146 -14.19 -0.84 -11.86
N GLU A 147 -15.34 -0.62 -12.47
CA GLU A 147 -16.64 -0.80 -11.82
C GLU A 147 -16.85 -2.25 -11.36
N GLU A 148 -16.46 -3.22 -12.18
CA GLU A 148 -16.51 -4.65 -11.86
C GLU A 148 -15.59 -5.07 -10.72
N ASP A 149 -14.53 -4.31 -10.44
CA ASP A 149 -13.53 -4.62 -9.42
C ASP A 149 -13.78 -3.93 -8.07
N LEU A 150 -14.80 -3.10 -7.96
CA LEU A 150 -15.04 -2.30 -6.74
C LEU A 150 -15.11 -3.14 -5.47
N TYR A 151 -15.67 -4.36 -5.57
CA TYR A 151 -15.71 -5.26 -4.42
C TYR A 151 -14.32 -5.81 -4.08
N LEU A 152 -13.50 -6.14 -5.06
CA LEU A 152 -12.09 -6.55 -4.84
C LEU A 152 -11.31 -5.43 -4.15
N TRP A 153 -11.46 -4.19 -4.58
CA TRP A 153 -10.84 -3.04 -3.94
C TRP A 153 -11.28 -2.85 -2.48
N ARG A 154 -12.54 -3.17 -2.16
CA ARG A 154 -12.99 -3.18 -0.75
C ARG A 154 -12.28 -4.25 0.06
N LEU A 155 -12.08 -5.46 -0.50
CA LEU A 155 -11.35 -6.54 0.16
C LEU A 155 -9.86 -6.22 0.30
N VAL A 156 -9.24 -5.63 -0.72
CA VAL A 156 -7.85 -5.13 -0.61
C VAL A 156 -7.73 -4.06 0.47
N LYS A 157 -8.69 -3.14 0.56
CA LYS A 157 -8.70 -2.14 1.64
C LYS A 157 -8.88 -2.76 3.03
N ALA A 158 -9.64 -3.85 3.15
CA ALA A 158 -9.71 -4.62 4.39
C ALA A 158 -8.37 -5.31 4.69
N ALA A 159 -7.72 -5.89 3.67
CA ALA A 159 -6.41 -6.52 3.80
C ALA A 159 -5.32 -5.53 4.26
N ASP A 160 -5.27 -4.33 3.68
CA ASP A 160 -4.41 -3.23 4.11
C ASP A 160 -4.60 -2.92 5.62
N LYS A 161 -5.87 -2.81 6.04
CA LYS A 161 -6.16 -2.59 7.46
C LYS A 161 -5.79 -3.80 8.35
N PHE A 162 -5.91 -5.01 7.86
CA PHE A 162 -5.45 -6.20 8.59
C PHE A 162 -3.93 -6.20 8.74
N SER A 163 -3.17 -5.88 7.72
CA SER A 163 -1.72 -5.74 7.82
C SER A 163 -1.34 -4.68 8.86
N ALA A 164 -1.99 -3.51 8.83
CA ALA A 164 -1.79 -2.48 9.84
C ALA A 164 -2.17 -2.96 11.27
N LEU A 165 -3.22 -3.79 11.41
CA LEU A 165 -3.62 -4.37 12.69
C LEU A 165 -2.57 -5.37 13.19
N ILE A 166 -2.05 -6.22 12.31
CA ILE A 166 -0.99 -7.21 12.60
C ILE A 166 0.26 -6.48 13.09
N LYS A 167 0.70 -5.44 12.38
CA LYS A 167 1.81 -4.59 12.84
C LYS A 167 1.59 -4.05 14.24
N CYS A 168 0.40 -3.54 14.55
CA CYS A 168 0.07 -3.06 15.90
C CYS A 168 0.13 -4.20 16.95
N MET A 169 -0.25 -5.43 16.57
CA MET A 169 -0.16 -6.60 17.47
C MET A 169 1.29 -6.99 17.75
N GLU A 170 2.15 -6.97 16.74
CA GLU A 170 3.58 -7.25 16.87
C GLU A 170 4.27 -6.24 17.79
N GLU A 171 4.00 -4.95 17.59
CA GLU A 171 4.52 -3.87 18.44
C GLU A 171 4.05 -4.02 19.89
N LYS A 172 2.78 -4.35 20.10
CA LYS A 172 2.23 -4.63 21.42
C LYS A 172 2.89 -5.85 22.07
N LYS A 173 3.15 -6.92 21.31
CA LYS A 173 3.85 -8.13 21.78
C LYS A 173 5.29 -7.81 22.17
N ALA A 174 5.94 -6.86 21.49
CA ALA A 174 7.26 -6.31 21.85
C ALA A 174 7.21 -5.34 23.05
N GLY A 175 6.04 -5.06 23.64
CA GLY A 175 5.86 -4.16 24.77
C GLY A 175 5.76 -2.67 24.39
N ASN A 176 5.67 -2.35 23.10
CA ASN A 176 5.53 -0.99 22.61
C ASN A 176 4.06 -0.53 22.69
N LYS A 177 3.79 0.46 23.55
CA LYS A 177 2.45 1.01 23.76
C LYS A 177 2.06 2.14 22.81
N GLU A 178 2.99 2.61 22.00
CA GLU A 178 2.74 3.73 21.07
C GLU A 178 1.68 3.38 20.02
N PHE A 179 1.55 2.10 19.71
CA PHE A 179 0.58 1.57 18.75
C PHE A 179 -0.81 1.24 19.33
N ASP A 180 -1.04 1.43 20.64
CA ASP A 180 -2.32 1.08 21.29
C ASP A 180 -3.53 1.83 20.71
N SER A 181 -3.37 3.10 20.34
CA SER A 181 -4.42 3.90 19.70
C SER A 181 -4.68 3.43 18.29
N ALA A 182 -3.62 3.22 17.49
CA ALA A 182 -3.70 2.71 16.14
C ALA A 182 -4.37 1.33 16.09
N PHE A 183 -4.02 0.43 17.01
CA PHE A 183 -4.67 -0.88 17.15
C PHE A 183 -6.19 -0.75 17.31
N LYS A 184 -6.65 0.12 18.22
CA LYS A 184 -8.10 0.30 18.51
C LYS A 184 -8.84 0.88 17.30
N SER A 185 -8.30 1.93 16.70
CA SER A 185 -8.93 2.61 15.55
C SER A 185 -8.94 1.73 14.30
N THR A 186 -7.86 1.00 14.03
CA THR A 186 -7.78 0.08 12.89
C THR A 186 -8.76 -1.08 13.04
N LYS A 187 -8.82 -1.69 14.23
CA LYS A 187 -9.80 -2.76 14.52
C LYS A 187 -11.24 -2.28 14.35
N ALA A 188 -11.59 -1.11 14.90
CA ALA A 188 -12.91 -0.52 14.72
C ALA A 188 -13.22 -0.23 13.25
N SER A 189 -12.24 0.24 12.49
CA SER A 189 -12.39 0.49 11.06
C SER A 189 -12.64 -0.77 10.24
N ILE A 190 -11.99 -1.91 10.57
CA ILE A 190 -12.25 -3.20 9.90
C ILE A 190 -13.69 -3.65 10.16
N ILE A 191 -14.13 -3.61 11.42
CA ILE A 191 -15.51 -3.98 11.80
C ILE A 191 -16.52 -3.09 11.07
N GLY A 192 -16.26 -1.78 10.99
CA GLY A 192 -17.13 -0.83 10.29
C GLY A 192 -17.19 -0.98 8.77
N MET A 193 -16.36 -1.84 8.17
CA MET A 193 -16.46 -2.16 6.74
C MET A 193 -17.61 -3.11 6.40
N GLU A 194 -18.15 -3.82 7.40
CA GLU A 194 -19.29 -4.74 7.24
C GLU A 194 -19.05 -5.77 6.12
N LEU A 195 -17.89 -6.41 6.16
CA LEU A 195 -17.48 -7.44 5.20
C LEU A 195 -17.47 -8.81 5.89
N PRO A 196 -18.34 -9.75 5.52
CA PRO A 196 -18.38 -11.06 6.15
C PRO A 196 -17.07 -11.85 6.01
N GLU A 197 -16.30 -11.61 4.94
CA GLU A 197 -14.97 -12.18 4.76
C GLU A 197 -13.99 -11.67 5.82
N ALA A 198 -14.08 -10.36 6.14
CA ALA A 198 -13.25 -9.75 7.15
C ALA A 198 -13.61 -10.25 8.56
N ASP A 199 -14.89 -10.45 8.86
CA ASP A 199 -15.32 -11.03 10.12
C ASP A 199 -14.77 -12.44 10.30
N CYS A 200 -14.89 -13.30 9.29
CA CYS A 200 -14.28 -14.64 9.31
C CYS A 200 -12.77 -14.59 9.51
N PHE A 201 -12.06 -13.69 8.83
CA PHE A 201 -10.61 -13.56 8.96
C PHE A 201 -10.22 -13.08 10.36
N MET A 202 -10.96 -12.12 10.91
CA MET A 202 -10.76 -11.60 12.27
C MET A 202 -10.91 -12.69 13.33
N GLU A 203 -11.91 -13.56 13.19
CA GLU A 203 -12.21 -14.62 14.17
C GLU A 203 -11.27 -15.81 14.06
N GLU A 204 -10.91 -16.23 12.86
CA GLU A 204 -10.21 -17.49 12.64
C GLU A 204 -8.70 -17.35 12.47
N PHE A 205 -8.24 -16.25 11.86
CA PHE A 205 -6.83 -16.08 11.48
C PHE A 205 -6.07 -15.14 12.42
N ILE A 206 -6.66 -14.01 12.79
CA ILE A 206 -5.99 -12.99 13.62
C ILE A 206 -5.52 -13.53 14.98
N PRO A 207 -6.25 -14.42 15.69
CA PRO A 207 -5.76 -14.94 16.98
C PRO A 207 -4.41 -15.67 16.89
N ALA A 208 -4.08 -16.26 15.73
CA ALA A 208 -2.83 -16.98 15.53
C ALA A 208 -1.59 -16.07 15.58
N TYR A 209 -1.70 -14.78 15.28
CA TYR A 209 -0.59 -13.82 15.35
C TYR A 209 -0.08 -13.57 16.79
N ASN A 210 -0.84 -13.98 17.81
CA ASN A 210 -0.38 -13.94 19.19
C ASN A 210 0.49 -15.15 19.58
N LYS A 211 0.51 -16.22 18.77
CA LYS A 211 1.24 -17.45 19.03
C LYS A 211 2.74 -17.27 18.74
N ASN A 212 3.54 -18.08 19.39
CA ASN A 212 4.96 -18.24 19.05
C ASN A 212 5.12 -19.33 17.96
N LEU A 213 6.34 -19.51 17.45
CA LEU A 213 6.61 -20.45 16.37
C LEU A 213 6.24 -21.90 16.70
N ASP A 214 6.56 -22.34 17.93
CA ASP A 214 6.26 -23.71 18.36
C ASP A 214 4.75 -23.97 18.46
N GLU A 215 3.98 -22.97 18.93
CA GLU A 215 2.52 -23.03 19.00
C GLU A 215 1.87 -23.03 17.61
N LEU A 216 2.46 -22.33 16.62
CA LEU A 216 1.97 -22.30 15.24
C LEU A 216 2.18 -23.65 14.52
N GLN A 217 3.20 -24.42 14.91
CA GLN A 217 3.52 -25.74 14.33
C GLN A 217 2.72 -26.89 14.97
N GLN A 218 2.09 -26.67 16.11
CA GLN A 218 1.22 -27.66 16.74
C GLN A 218 -0.10 -27.80 15.98
N ARG A 219 -0.43 -29.03 15.58
CA ARG A 219 -1.68 -29.40 14.91
C ARG A 219 -2.76 -29.77 15.93
#